data_9b6b5ffe5c8df6f24eeaaef818040c91
#
_entry.id   9b6b5ffe5c8df6f24eeaaef818040c91
#
_cell.length_a   1.000
_cell.length_b   1.000
_cell.length_c   1.000
_cell.angle_alpha   90.00
_cell.angle_beta   90.00
_cell.angle_gamma   90.00
#
_symmetry.space_group_name_H-M   'P 1'
#
loop_
_entity.id
_entity.type
_entity.pdbx_description
1 polymer ?
#
loop_
_entity_poly.entity_id
_entity_poly.type
_entity_poly.pdbx_seq_one_letter_code
_entity_poly.pdbx_strand_id
1 'polypeptide(L)'
;MSYKVVRLAHAGKRNRYLAATGIAFIGYVLFLSSALWFPGQKKSMEYTPLGIQQEIGETTCMVSVVYWAYAPEQEAMLVELDLDGIRSEVTFYAVDKARDPIPVEVKLAQSGTYVLKLSSVPEDFQAISLRVMVEGQTRRLYTNIDQVEQVNRLHFYPDLTGYYQARIQRNIEVLEQEIAAEKAQIQELDDQIAAYQVQITQTSERMPYLSRQQRTDAENSIETWKKEIAECQEKQQAATEQITELVDEQEKQKQLLESSELEDFERQS
;
A
#
# COMPACT_ATOMS: atom_id res chain seq x y z
N MET A 1 -29.20 -78.35 -17.33
CA MET A 1 -28.41 -77.35 -18.02
C MET A 1 -28.54 -76.00 -17.27
N SER A 2 -27.48 -75.56 -16.61
CA SER A 2 -27.49 -74.41 -15.75
C SER A 2 -26.90 -73.21 -16.50
N TYR A 3 -27.71 -72.18 -16.75
CA TYR A 3 -27.19 -70.93 -17.32
C TYR A 3 -26.65 -70.06 -16.20
N LYS A 4 -25.30 -69.99 -16.10
CA LYS A 4 -24.60 -69.00 -15.25
C LYS A 4 -24.63 -67.65 -15.93
N VAL A 5 -25.42 -66.72 -15.38
CA VAL A 5 -25.49 -65.36 -15.84
C VAL A 5 -24.22 -64.62 -15.40
N VAL A 6 -23.30 -64.39 -16.33
CA VAL A 6 -22.14 -63.50 -16.11
C VAL A 6 -22.61 -62.03 -16.25
N ARG A 7 -23.04 -61.41 -15.16
CA ARG A 7 -23.50 -60.01 -15.14
C ARG A 7 -22.88 -59.18 -14.03
N LEU A 8 -21.59 -59.24 -13.77
CA LEU A 8 -21.01 -58.45 -12.68
C LEU A 8 -19.66 -57.76 -12.99
N ALA A 9 -19.12 -57.86 -14.22
CA ALA A 9 -17.80 -57.29 -14.49
C ALA A 9 -17.81 -55.86 -15.14
N HIS A 10 -18.97 -55.34 -15.53
CA HIS A 10 -19.03 -54.08 -16.28
C HIS A 10 -19.50 -52.87 -15.43
N ALA A 11 -20.19 -53.07 -14.33
CA ALA A 11 -20.68 -51.99 -13.49
C ALA A 11 -19.56 -51.19 -12.77
N GLY A 12 -18.53 -51.90 -12.31
CA GLY A 12 -17.39 -51.26 -11.62
C GLY A 12 -16.51 -50.38 -12.50
N LYS A 13 -16.34 -50.77 -13.81
CA LYS A 13 -15.59 -49.96 -14.75
C LYS A 13 -16.34 -48.69 -15.17
N ARG A 14 -17.66 -48.79 -15.41
CA ARG A 14 -18.52 -47.67 -15.79
C ARG A 14 -18.56 -46.57 -14.68
N ASN A 15 -18.65 -47.01 -13.41
CA ASN A 15 -18.65 -46.06 -12.30
C ASN A 15 -17.29 -45.35 -12.12
N ARG A 16 -16.16 -46.03 -12.41
CA ARG A 16 -14.83 -45.42 -12.39
C ARG A 16 -14.65 -44.40 -13.53
N TYR A 17 -15.17 -44.68 -14.73
CA TYR A 17 -15.14 -43.72 -15.84
C TYR A 17 -16.04 -42.51 -15.56
N LEU A 18 -17.23 -42.71 -14.98
CA LEU A 18 -18.12 -41.60 -14.59
C LEU A 18 -17.50 -40.74 -13.47
N ALA A 19 -16.84 -41.35 -12.50
CA ALA A 19 -16.11 -40.60 -11.46
C ALA A 19 -14.93 -39.82 -12.04
N ALA A 20 -14.12 -40.42 -12.93
CA ALA A 20 -13.01 -39.76 -13.61
C ALA A 20 -13.47 -38.60 -14.49
N THR A 21 -14.57 -38.77 -15.24
CA THR A 21 -15.17 -37.73 -16.08
C THR A 21 -15.76 -36.59 -15.21
N GLY A 22 -16.37 -36.92 -14.08
CA GLY A 22 -16.87 -35.95 -13.11
C GLY A 22 -15.74 -35.10 -12.50
N ILE A 23 -14.64 -35.72 -12.11
CA ILE A 23 -13.46 -34.99 -11.59
C ILE A 23 -12.84 -34.09 -12.68
N ALA A 24 -12.71 -34.60 -13.90
CA ALA A 24 -12.19 -33.81 -15.02
C ALA A 24 -13.10 -32.62 -15.36
N PHE A 25 -14.43 -32.80 -15.30
CA PHE A 25 -15.40 -31.75 -15.51
C PHE A 25 -15.36 -30.68 -14.41
N ILE A 26 -15.27 -31.09 -13.14
CA ILE A 26 -15.10 -30.18 -12.00
C ILE A 26 -13.79 -29.41 -12.13
N GLY A 27 -12.68 -30.08 -12.48
CA GLY A 27 -11.40 -29.43 -12.74
C GLY A 27 -11.48 -28.41 -13.88
N TYR A 28 -12.18 -28.73 -14.96
CA TYR A 28 -12.41 -27.82 -16.08
C TYR A 28 -13.27 -26.63 -15.71
N VAL A 29 -14.33 -26.82 -14.94
CA VAL A 29 -15.18 -25.72 -14.42
C VAL A 29 -14.40 -24.82 -13.47
N LEU A 30 -13.58 -25.39 -12.58
CA LEU A 30 -12.67 -24.63 -11.72
C LEU A 30 -11.63 -23.86 -12.50
N PHE A 31 -11.07 -24.45 -13.55
CA PHE A 31 -10.12 -23.76 -14.44
C PHE A 31 -10.78 -22.60 -15.20
N LEU A 32 -11.98 -22.79 -15.76
CA LEU A 32 -12.72 -21.71 -16.43
C LEU A 32 -13.21 -20.63 -15.46
N SER A 33 -13.60 -21.02 -14.25
CA SER A 33 -14.00 -20.04 -13.21
C SER A 33 -12.79 -19.36 -12.55
N SER A 34 -11.58 -19.89 -12.69
CA SER A 34 -10.37 -19.26 -12.14
C SER A 34 -10.15 -17.84 -12.68
N ALA A 35 -10.57 -17.56 -13.92
CA ALA A 35 -10.55 -16.22 -14.49
C ALA A 35 -11.51 -15.24 -13.78
N LEU A 36 -12.54 -15.75 -13.08
CA LEU A 36 -13.48 -14.94 -12.28
C LEU A 36 -12.96 -14.76 -10.83
N TRP A 37 -12.20 -15.73 -10.31
CA TRP A 37 -11.62 -15.71 -8.96
C TRP A 37 -10.24 -15.03 -8.92
N PHE A 38 -9.52 -15.08 -10.03
CA PHE A 38 -8.31 -14.31 -10.28
C PHE A 38 -8.63 -13.34 -11.42
N PRO A 39 -9.29 -12.20 -11.15
CA PRO A 39 -9.37 -11.13 -12.12
C PRO A 39 -7.93 -10.88 -12.53
N GLY A 40 -7.64 -11.15 -13.80
CA GLY A 40 -6.28 -11.19 -14.33
C GLY A 40 -5.47 -10.07 -13.72
N GLN A 41 -4.30 -10.38 -13.17
CA GLN A 41 -3.42 -9.37 -12.62
C GLN A 41 -3.40 -8.26 -13.67
N LYS A 42 -4.11 -7.15 -13.41
CA LYS A 42 -3.89 -5.91 -14.15
C LYS A 42 -2.37 -5.80 -14.12
N LYS A 43 -1.70 -5.95 -15.27
CA LYS A 43 -0.27 -5.71 -15.35
C LYS A 43 -0.06 -4.44 -14.56
N SER A 44 0.53 -4.54 -13.37
CA SER A 44 0.77 -3.38 -12.54
C SER A 44 1.55 -2.44 -13.44
N MET A 45 0.95 -1.32 -13.81
CA MET A 45 1.67 -0.33 -14.60
C MET A 45 2.93 -0.02 -13.81
N GLU A 46 4.06 0.03 -14.52
CA GLU A 46 5.33 0.30 -13.88
C GLU A 46 5.18 1.55 -13.00
N TYR A 47 5.59 1.40 -11.76
CA TYR A 47 5.55 2.46 -10.76
C TYR A 47 6.90 2.51 -10.05
N THR A 48 7.43 3.70 -9.86
CA THR A 48 8.66 3.94 -9.11
C THR A 48 8.30 4.28 -7.67
N PRO A 49 8.63 3.42 -6.68
CA PRO A 49 8.36 3.69 -5.27
C PRO A 49 9.07 4.97 -4.80
N LEU A 50 8.40 5.74 -3.95
CA LEU A 50 8.98 6.94 -3.34
C LEU A 50 10.09 6.56 -2.35
N GLY A 51 11.09 7.40 -2.22
CA GLY A 51 12.21 7.24 -1.28
C GLY A 51 13.22 6.14 -1.63
N ILE A 52 12.98 5.32 -2.67
CA ILE A 52 13.89 4.26 -3.06
C ILE A 52 14.95 4.78 -4.03
N GLN A 53 16.21 4.67 -3.60
CA GLN A 53 17.36 5.04 -4.45
C GLN A 53 17.54 4.05 -5.60
N GLN A 54 17.79 4.56 -6.78
CA GLN A 54 17.97 3.79 -8.01
C GLN A 54 19.19 4.31 -8.78
N GLU A 55 20.03 3.40 -9.28
CA GLU A 55 21.21 3.75 -10.09
C GLU A 55 20.81 4.32 -11.46
N ILE A 56 21.56 5.30 -11.93
CA ILE A 56 21.40 5.87 -13.27
C ILE A 56 22.37 5.18 -14.22
N GLY A 57 21.90 4.14 -14.90
CA GLY A 57 22.73 3.35 -15.83
C GLY A 57 23.93 2.73 -15.13
N GLU A 58 25.12 2.89 -15.71
CA GLU A 58 26.40 2.39 -15.17
C GLU A 58 27.19 3.48 -14.42
N THR A 59 26.53 4.57 -14.06
CA THR A 59 27.16 5.66 -13.28
C THR A 59 27.12 5.38 -11.78
N THR A 60 27.88 6.18 -11.01
CA THR A 60 27.78 6.18 -9.53
C THR A 60 26.66 7.10 -9.03
N CYS A 61 25.87 7.67 -9.95
CA CYS A 61 24.79 8.57 -9.60
C CYS A 61 23.53 7.80 -9.21
N MET A 62 22.93 8.24 -8.12
CA MET A 62 21.68 7.66 -7.62
C MET A 62 20.56 8.68 -7.76
N VAL A 63 19.35 8.23 -8.04
CA VAL A 63 18.13 9.05 -8.04
C VAL A 63 17.07 8.40 -7.18
N SER A 64 16.39 9.19 -6.37
CA SER A 64 15.16 8.80 -5.70
C SER A 64 14.05 9.81 -5.97
N VAL A 65 12.83 9.30 -6.10
CA VAL A 65 11.63 10.15 -6.15
C VAL A 65 11.19 10.40 -4.73
N VAL A 66 11.23 11.65 -4.31
CA VAL A 66 10.82 12.06 -2.97
C VAL A 66 9.32 12.32 -2.90
N TYR A 67 8.82 12.99 -3.93
CA TYR A 67 7.42 13.35 -4.02
C TYR A 67 6.97 13.42 -5.47
N TRP A 68 5.73 13.02 -5.73
CA TRP A 68 5.10 13.13 -7.03
C TRP A 68 3.62 13.43 -6.83
N ALA A 69 3.19 14.62 -7.24
CA ALA A 69 1.81 15.06 -7.11
C ALA A 69 1.25 15.52 -8.44
N TYR A 70 -0.05 15.33 -8.63
CA TYR A 70 -0.82 15.78 -9.78
C TYR A 70 -1.95 16.71 -9.36
N ALA A 71 -2.06 17.86 -10.02
CA ALA A 71 -3.18 18.78 -9.87
C ALA A 71 -4.01 18.80 -11.15
N PRO A 72 -5.18 18.13 -11.17
CA PRO A 72 -6.03 18.03 -12.36
C PRO A 72 -6.43 19.39 -12.93
N GLU A 73 -6.89 20.32 -12.09
CA GLU A 73 -7.32 21.66 -12.50
C GLU A 73 -6.17 22.50 -13.13
N GLN A 74 -4.92 22.15 -12.86
CA GLN A 74 -3.75 22.82 -13.41
C GLN A 74 -3.16 22.05 -14.60
N GLU A 75 -3.68 20.87 -14.93
CA GLU A 75 -3.11 19.93 -15.90
C GLU A 75 -1.58 19.78 -15.73
N ALA A 76 -1.12 19.67 -14.48
CA ALA A 76 0.29 19.71 -14.17
C ALA A 76 0.66 18.77 -13.03
N MET A 77 1.95 18.35 -13.05
CA MET A 77 2.55 17.58 -11.96
C MET A 77 3.75 18.33 -11.37
N LEU A 78 3.95 18.09 -10.08
CA LEU A 78 5.18 18.40 -9.37
C LEU A 78 5.92 17.10 -9.08
N VAL A 79 7.21 17.05 -9.42
CA VAL A 79 8.08 15.92 -9.11
C VAL A 79 9.28 16.46 -8.34
N GLU A 80 9.49 15.94 -7.15
CA GLU A 80 10.65 16.22 -6.32
C GLU A 80 11.59 15.02 -6.34
N LEU A 81 12.84 15.23 -6.73
CA LEU A 81 13.88 14.23 -6.87
C LEU A 81 15.08 14.58 -6.01
N ASP A 82 15.64 13.59 -5.32
CA ASP A 82 16.99 13.69 -4.75
C ASP A 82 17.94 12.87 -5.62
N LEU A 83 19.01 13.52 -6.08
CA LEU A 83 20.08 12.92 -6.86
C LEU A 83 21.40 13.01 -6.08
N ASP A 84 22.08 11.90 -5.94
CA ASP A 84 23.38 11.81 -5.29
C ASP A 84 24.50 11.43 -6.29
N GLY A 85 25.73 11.81 -5.99
CA GLY A 85 26.90 11.51 -6.82
C GLY A 85 27.02 12.30 -8.10
N ILE A 86 26.23 13.36 -8.31
CA ILE A 86 26.21 14.15 -9.55
C ILE A 86 27.50 14.97 -9.69
N ARG A 87 28.14 14.84 -10.87
CA ARG A 87 29.34 15.62 -11.24
C ARG A 87 29.20 16.34 -12.57
N SER A 88 28.07 16.13 -13.26
CA SER A 88 27.79 16.63 -14.59
C SER A 88 26.38 17.22 -14.68
N GLU A 89 26.05 17.82 -15.81
CA GLU A 89 24.71 18.34 -16.07
C GLU A 89 23.67 17.22 -16.06
N VAL A 90 22.51 17.48 -15.44
CA VAL A 90 21.35 16.60 -15.41
C VAL A 90 20.30 17.14 -16.36
N THR A 91 19.77 16.29 -17.23
CA THR A 91 18.67 16.64 -18.12
C THR A 91 17.46 15.75 -17.87
N PHE A 92 16.27 16.34 -18.07
CA PHE A 92 14.99 15.69 -17.80
C PHE A 92 14.13 15.69 -19.05
N TYR A 93 13.44 14.57 -19.27
CA TYR A 93 12.49 14.39 -20.36
C TYR A 93 11.32 13.51 -19.91
N ALA A 94 10.10 13.93 -20.16
CA ALA A 94 8.93 13.18 -19.81
C ALA A 94 8.06 12.82 -21.03
N VAL A 95 7.44 11.65 -20.99
CA VAL A 95 6.48 11.19 -21.99
C VAL A 95 5.31 10.52 -21.30
N ASP A 96 4.16 10.56 -21.95
CA ASP A 96 3.01 9.78 -21.58
C ASP A 96 3.10 8.30 -22.08
N LYS A 97 2.05 7.53 -21.89
CA LYS A 97 1.95 6.14 -22.36
C LYS A 97 1.98 6.02 -23.89
N ALA A 98 1.45 7.00 -24.62
CA ALA A 98 1.46 7.06 -26.08
C ALA A 98 2.85 7.47 -26.63
N ARG A 99 3.75 7.89 -25.74
CA ARG A 99 5.08 8.46 -26.00
C ARG A 99 5.03 9.91 -26.49
N ASP A 100 3.92 10.59 -26.27
CA ASP A 100 3.83 12.02 -26.53
C ASP A 100 4.65 12.79 -25.50
N PRO A 101 5.42 13.79 -25.93
CA PRO A 101 6.29 14.54 -25.04
C PRO A 101 5.48 15.42 -24.08
N ILE A 102 5.85 15.38 -22.81
CA ILE A 102 5.31 16.25 -21.76
C ILE A 102 6.36 17.32 -21.44
N PRO A 103 6.01 18.61 -21.51
CA PRO A 103 6.93 19.69 -21.18
C PRO A 103 7.42 19.59 -19.73
N VAL A 104 8.74 19.63 -19.52
CA VAL A 104 9.38 19.59 -18.21
C VAL A 104 10.09 20.91 -17.97
N GLU A 105 9.78 21.55 -16.86
CA GLU A 105 10.44 22.77 -16.38
C GLU A 105 11.11 22.48 -15.04
N VAL A 106 12.41 22.82 -14.93
CA VAL A 106 13.14 22.73 -13.65
C VAL A 106 12.82 23.98 -12.82
N LYS A 107 12.13 23.82 -11.71
CA LYS A 107 11.77 24.90 -10.78
C LYS A 107 12.84 25.15 -9.72
N LEU A 108 13.53 24.06 -9.30
CA LEU A 108 14.65 24.13 -8.37
C LEU A 108 15.70 23.10 -8.79
N ALA A 109 16.98 23.50 -8.70
CA ALA A 109 18.15 22.63 -8.82
C ALA A 109 19.19 23.09 -7.80
N GLN A 110 19.18 22.50 -6.61
CA GLN A 110 20.05 22.92 -5.51
C GLN A 110 20.46 21.71 -4.65
N SER A 111 21.75 21.60 -4.34
CA SER A 111 22.29 20.59 -3.42
C SER A 111 21.86 19.15 -3.69
N GLY A 112 21.69 18.79 -4.99
CA GLY A 112 21.22 17.45 -5.38
C GLY A 112 19.70 17.29 -5.40
N THR A 113 18.94 18.23 -4.86
CA THR A 113 17.49 18.25 -4.97
C THR A 113 17.04 18.96 -6.23
N TYR A 114 16.18 18.31 -7.00
CA TYR A 114 15.55 18.84 -8.21
C TYR A 114 14.04 18.84 -8.05
N VAL A 115 13.42 19.99 -8.34
CA VAL A 115 11.96 20.08 -8.41
C VAL A 115 11.56 20.40 -9.83
N LEU A 116 10.73 19.54 -10.38
CA LEU A 116 10.28 19.62 -11.76
C LEU A 116 8.78 19.94 -11.80
N LYS A 117 8.39 20.77 -12.75
CA LYS A 117 7.00 20.93 -13.17
C LYS A 117 6.82 20.24 -14.51
N LEU A 118 5.89 19.30 -14.59
CA LEU A 118 5.39 18.73 -15.83
C LEU A 118 4.08 19.45 -16.18
N SER A 119 3.96 19.97 -17.39
CA SER A 119 2.79 20.74 -17.83
C SER A 119 2.04 20.02 -18.94
N SER A 120 0.77 20.37 -19.13
CA SER A 120 -0.09 19.74 -20.15
C SER A 120 -0.27 18.22 -19.92
N VAL A 121 -0.42 17.82 -18.67
CA VAL A 121 -0.71 16.45 -18.28
C VAL A 121 -2.24 16.26 -18.34
N PRO A 122 -2.78 15.42 -19.24
CA PRO A 122 -4.22 15.24 -19.37
C PRO A 122 -4.81 14.57 -18.12
N GLU A 123 -6.07 14.86 -17.83
CA GLU A 123 -6.76 14.31 -16.65
C GLU A 123 -6.88 12.77 -16.69
N ASP A 124 -6.98 12.21 -17.89
CA ASP A 124 -7.12 10.77 -18.12
C ASP A 124 -5.79 10.05 -18.39
N PHE A 125 -4.66 10.66 -18.04
CA PHE A 125 -3.36 10.00 -18.25
C PHE A 125 -3.32 8.63 -17.57
N GLN A 126 -2.76 7.64 -18.25
CA GLN A 126 -2.63 6.29 -17.68
C GLN A 126 -1.30 6.07 -16.98
N ALA A 127 -0.23 6.53 -17.60
CA ALA A 127 1.12 6.45 -17.06
C ALA A 127 2.01 7.56 -17.64
N ILE A 128 2.93 8.02 -16.84
CA ILE A 128 3.97 8.98 -17.22
C ILE A 128 5.34 8.36 -16.94
N SER A 129 6.25 8.51 -17.89
CA SER A 129 7.66 8.12 -17.77
C SER A 129 8.51 9.38 -17.76
N LEU A 130 9.09 9.70 -16.62
CA LEU A 130 10.12 10.72 -16.46
C LEU A 130 11.50 10.07 -16.65
N ARG A 131 12.32 10.64 -17.51
CA ARG A 131 13.68 10.19 -17.78
C ARG A 131 14.66 11.18 -17.18
N VAL A 132 15.54 10.67 -16.34
CA VAL A 132 16.66 11.40 -15.74
C VAL A 132 17.91 10.98 -16.47
N MET A 133 18.61 11.91 -17.09
CA MET A 133 19.82 11.64 -17.88
C MET A 133 21.02 12.34 -17.26
N VAL A 134 22.07 11.57 -17.02
CA VAL A 134 23.36 12.00 -16.47
C VAL A 134 24.46 11.30 -17.25
N GLU A 135 25.44 12.03 -17.78
CA GLU A 135 26.59 11.47 -18.52
C GLU A 135 26.19 10.53 -19.68
N GLY A 136 25.08 10.83 -20.35
CA GLY A 136 24.57 10.01 -21.45
C GLY A 136 23.85 8.73 -21.01
N GLN A 137 23.80 8.44 -19.73
CA GLN A 137 23.03 7.35 -19.15
C GLN A 137 21.63 7.81 -18.75
N THR A 138 20.65 6.91 -18.77
CA THR A 138 19.26 7.25 -18.52
C THR A 138 18.63 6.34 -17.48
N ARG A 139 18.01 6.91 -16.45
CA ARG A 139 17.06 6.21 -15.59
C ARG A 139 15.63 6.63 -15.94
N ARG A 140 14.72 5.67 -15.98
CA ARG A 140 13.30 5.89 -16.19
C ARG A 140 12.57 5.74 -14.86
N LEU A 141 11.82 6.77 -14.51
CA LEU A 141 10.94 6.79 -13.36
C LEU A 141 9.50 6.81 -13.86
N TYR A 142 8.61 6.11 -13.20
CA TYR A 142 7.24 5.94 -13.65
C TYR A 142 6.24 6.31 -12.57
N THR A 143 5.15 6.93 -12.98
CA THR A 143 3.94 7.07 -12.17
C THR A 143 2.70 6.77 -13.00
N ASN A 144 1.59 6.50 -12.36
CA ASN A 144 0.28 6.33 -12.99
C ASN A 144 -0.80 7.02 -12.14
N ILE A 145 -2.00 7.14 -12.70
CA ILE A 145 -3.10 7.86 -12.06
C ILE A 145 -3.53 7.26 -10.71
N ASP A 146 -3.34 5.96 -10.51
CA ASP A 146 -3.73 5.24 -9.29
C ASP A 146 -2.70 5.40 -8.16
N GLN A 147 -1.47 5.83 -8.49
CA GLN A 147 -0.34 5.89 -7.55
C GLN A 147 0.13 7.32 -7.25
N VAL A 148 -0.16 8.26 -8.14
CA VAL A 148 0.22 9.66 -7.93
C VAL A 148 -0.71 10.30 -6.89
N GLU A 149 -0.15 11.09 -5.99
CA GLU A 149 -0.95 11.90 -5.07
C GLU A 149 -1.71 12.98 -5.84
N GLN A 150 -3.04 13.01 -5.72
CA GLN A 150 -3.86 14.05 -6.32
C GLN A 150 -4.05 15.20 -5.35
N VAL A 151 -3.74 16.41 -5.80
CA VAL A 151 -3.84 17.64 -5.01
C VAL A 151 -4.67 18.68 -5.75
N ASN A 152 -5.33 19.56 -5.01
CA ASN A 152 -6.09 20.66 -5.62
C ASN A 152 -5.19 21.68 -6.31
N ARG A 153 -3.98 21.92 -5.76
CA ARG A 153 -3.04 22.90 -6.27
C ARG A 153 -1.61 22.50 -5.97
N LEU A 154 -0.71 22.68 -6.98
CA LEU A 154 0.73 22.56 -6.81
C LEU A 154 1.31 23.84 -6.20
N HIS A 155 2.18 23.66 -5.22
CA HIS A 155 2.95 24.75 -4.62
C HIS A 155 4.42 24.63 -5.02
N PHE A 156 4.98 25.73 -5.51
CA PHE A 156 6.40 25.83 -5.85
C PHE A 156 7.03 26.87 -4.93
N TYR A 157 8.02 26.45 -4.16
CA TYR A 157 8.75 27.29 -3.23
C TYR A 157 9.95 27.94 -3.94
N PRO A 158 10.41 29.13 -3.51
CA PRO A 158 11.51 29.84 -4.12
C PRO A 158 12.88 29.19 -3.86
N ASP A 159 13.01 28.40 -2.81
CA ASP A 159 14.26 27.82 -2.33
C ASP A 159 14.10 26.41 -1.77
N LEU A 160 15.21 25.77 -1.40
CA LEU A 160 15.26 24.43 -0.87
C LEU A 160 14.60 24.33 0.51
N THR A 161 14.65 25.39 1.34
CA THR A 161 14.10 25.37 2.69
C THR A 161 12.59 25.16 2.68
N GLY A 162 11.87 25.86 1.78
CA GLY A 162 10.43 25.70 1.63
C GLY A 162 10.03 24.28 1.22
N TYR A 163 10.81 23.61 0.36
CA TYR A 163 10.56 22.20 0.02
C TYR A 163 10.88 21.27 1.18
N TYR A 164 11.94 21.54 1.95
CA TYR A 164 12.30 20.76 3.12
C TYR A 164 11.21 20.84 4.19
N GLN A 165 10.70 22.03 4.49
CA GLN A 165 9.58 22.25 5.41
C GLN A 165 8.31 21.54 4.94
N ALA A 166 7.97 21.64 3.65
CA ALA A 166 6.83 20.94 3.08
C ALA A 166 6.98 19.41 3.16
N ARG A 167 8.20 18.87 3.01
CA ARG A 167 8.51 17.44 3.18
C ARG A 167 8.27 17.00 4.62
N ILE A 168 8.76 17.77 5.60
CA ILE A 168 8.53 17.48 7.02
C ILE A 168 7.05 17.52 7.34
N GLN A 169 6.32 18.53 6.84
CA GLN A 169 4.88 18.66 7.08
C GLN A 169 4.11 17.46 6.52
N ARG A 170 4.42 17.00 5.31
CA ARG A 170 3.82 15.77 4.72
C ARG A 170 4.11 14.53 5.59
N ASN A 171 5.34 14.41 6.10
CA ASN A 171 5.68 13.29 6.99
C ASN A 171 4.85 13.33 8.28
N ILE A 172 4.65 14.51 8.87
CA ILE A 172 3.78 14.68 10.04
C ILE A 172 2.34 14.23 9.73
N GLU A 173 1.80 14.61 8.58
CA GLU A 173 0.45 14.24 8.16
C GLU A 173 0.30 12.72 7.94
N VAL A 174 1.30 12.06 7.38
CA VAL A 174 1.33 10.59 7.24
C VAL A 174 1.33 9.93 8.62
N LEU A 175 2.21 10.36 9.53
CA LEU A 175 2.26 9.84 10.89
C LEU A 175 0.93 10.04 11.65
N GLU A 176 0.25 11.17 11.46
CA GLU A 176 -1.08 11.41 12.03
C GLU A 176 -2.13 10.41 11.52
N GLN A 177 -2.09 10.09 10.24
CA GLN A 177 -2.99 9.09 9.65
C GLN A 177 -2.70 7.69 10.17
N GLU A 178 -1.43 7.30 10.29
CA GLU A 178 -1.03 6.01 10.85
C GLU A 178 -1.45 5.88 12.32
N ILE A 179 -1.21 6.91 13.15
CA ILE A 179 -1.68 6.94 14.54
C ILE A 179 -3.21 6.82 14.63
N ALA A 180 -3.93 7.49 13.75
CA ALA A 180 -5.39 7.41 13.72
C ALA A 180 -5.88 6.01 13.31
N ALA A 181 -5.21 5.34 12.37
CA ALA A 181 -5.52 3.98 11.96
C ALA A 181 -5.29 2.97 13.10
N GLU A 182 -4.17 3.05 13.80
CA GLU A 182 -3.89 2.18 14.96
C GLU A 182 -4.91 2.39 16.10
N LYS A 183 -5.29 3.65 16.37
CA LYS A 183 -6.36 3.94 17.37
C LYS A 183 -7.71 3.36 16.97
N ALA A 184 -8.06 3.39 15.69
CA ALA A 184 -9.28 2.78 15.18
C ALA A 184 -9.25 1.25 15.33
N GLN A 185 -8.09 0.63 15.11
CA GLN A 185 -7.90 -0.80 15.32
C GLN A 185 -8.07 -1.19 16.81
N ILE A 186 -7.52 -0.41 17.74
CA ILE A 186 -7.72 -0.63 19.17
C ILE A 186 -9.22 -0.57 19.53
N GLN A 187 -9.94 0.40 19.00
CA GLN A 187 -11.39 0.52 19.25
C GLN A 187 -12.16 -0.70 18.71
N GLU A 188 -11.82 -1.21 17.54
CA GLU A 188 -12.44 -2.42 16.98
C GLU A 188 -12.17 -3.65 17.88
N LEU A 189 -10.95 -3.77 18.39
CA LEU A 189 -10.59 -4.85 19.32
C LEU A 189 -11.34 -4.73 20.66
N ASP A 190 -11.55 -3.52 21.18
CA ASP A 190 -12.39 -3.27 22.36
C ASP A 190 -13.83 -3.76 22.15
N ASP A 191 -14.42 -3.44 21.01
CA ASP A 191 -15.76 -3.86 20.65
C ASP A 191 -15.87 -5.40 20.53
N GLN A 192 -14.85 -6.07 19.99
CA GLN A 192 -14.76 -7.53 19.91
C GLN A 192 -14.67 -8.15 21.32
N ILE A 193 -13.81 -7.61 22.19
CA ILE A 193 -13.70 -8.06 23.59
C ILE A 193 -15.03 -7.93 24.31
N ALA A 194 -15.71 -6.80 24.19
CA ALA A 194 -17.01 -6.57 24.79
C ALA A 194 -18.05 -7.59 24.30
N ALA A 195 -18.06 -7.90 23.00
CA ALA A 195 -18.95 -8.91 22.42
C ALA A 195 -18.68 -10.30 23.01
N TYR A 196 -17.43 -10.73 23.12
CA TYR A 196 -17.07 -12.02 23.74
C TYR A 196 -17.45 -12.07 25.24
N GLN A 197 -17.25 -10.98 25.99
CA GLN A 197 -17.65 -10.89 27.39
C GLN A 197 -19.16 -11.05 27.58
N VAL A 198 -19.98 -10.45 26.71
CA VAL A 198 -21.43 -10.63 26.70
C VAL A 198 -21.80 -12.11 26.44
N GLN A 199 -21.15 -12.76 25.46
CA GLN A 199 -21.39 -14.18 25.16
C GLN A 199 -21.02 -15.08 26.34
N ILE A 200 -19.88 -14.84 26.99
CA ILE A 200 -19.45 -15.55 28.19
C ILE A 200 -20.50 -15.42 29.31
N THR A 201 -20.94 -14.18 29.57
CA THR A 201 -21.93 -13.90 30.61
C THR A 201 -23.25 -14.64 30.35
N GLN A 202 -23.82 -14.47 29.15
CA GLN A 202 -25.07 -15.14 28.76
C GLN A 202 -24.99 -16.67 28.81
N THR A 203 -23.86 -17.24 28.37
CA THR A 203 -23.64 -18.67 28.38
C THR A 203 -23.51 -19.19 29.82
N SER A 204 -22.76 -18.44 30.66
CA SER A 204 -22.59 -18.81 32.09
C SER A 204 -23.92 -18.79 32.86
N GLU A 205 -24.78 -17.79 32.63
CA GLU A 205 -26.11 -17.70 33.25
C GLU A 205 -27.04 -18.87 32.86
N ARG A 206 -26.87 -19.43 31.67
CA ARG A 206 -27.65 -20.54 31.14
C ARG A 206 -27.14 -21.92 31.62
N MET A 207 -25.89 -22.03 32.05
CA MET A 207 -25.24 -23.29 32.44
C MET A 207 -26.02 -24.13 33.45
N PRO A 208 -26.66 -23.56 34.51
CA PRO A 208 -27.41 -24.34 35.48
C PRO A 208 -28.58 -25.15 34.88
N TYR A 209 -29.10 -24.69 33.73
CA TYR A 209 -30.27 -25.26 33.06
C TYR A 209 -29.93 -26.26 31.95
N LEU A 210 -28.62 -26.47 31.67
CA LEU A 210 -28.15 -27.31 30.57
C LEU A 210 -28.01 -28.78 31.02
N SER A 211 -28.22 -29.70 30.07
CA SER A 211 -27.84 -31.10 30.20
C SER A 211 -26.31 -31.23 30.31
N ARG A 212 -25.85 -32.43 30.77
CA ARG A 212 -24.40 -32.66 30.94
C ARG A 212 -23.58 -32.40 29.66
N GLN A 213 -24.05 -32.89 28.50
CA GLN A 213 -23.35 -32.69 27.23
C GLN A 213 -23.33 -31.19 26.83
N GLN A 214 -24.49 -30.53 26.91
CA GLN A 214 -24.61 -29.11 26.60
C GLN A 214 -23.74 -28.23 27.50
N ARG A 215 -23.56 -28.64 28.77
CA ARG A 215 -22.69 -27.93 29.71
C ARG A 215 -21.22 -28.02 29.28
N THR A 216 -20.77 -29.22 28.89
CA THR A 216 -19.39 -29.39 28.37
C THR A 216 -19.15 -28.56 27.12
N ASP A 217 -20.11 -28.51 26.20
CA ASP A 217 -20.01 -27.71 24.98
C ASP A 217 -19.97 -26.18 25.30
N ALA A 218 -20.77 -25.74 26.29
CA ALA A 218 -20.76 -24.36 26.77
C ALA A 218 -19.44 -23.99 27.46
N GLU A 219 -18.87 -24.87 28.27
CA GLU A 219 -17.55 -24.70 28.91
C GLU A 219 -16.45 -24.51 27.86
N ASN A 220 -16.44 -25.37 26.83
CA ASN A 220 -15.49 -25.27 25.73
C ASN A 220 -15.63 -23.94 24.96
N SER A 221 -16.87 -23.50 24.74
CA SER A 221 -17.14 -22.21 24.07
C SER A 221 -16.61 -21.03 24.90
N ILE A 222 -16.85 -21.03 26.20
CA ILE A 222 -16.35 -19.99 27.12
C ILE A 222 -14.82 -19.99 27.13
N GLU A 223 -14.17 -21.12 27.11
CA GLU A 223 -12.72 -21.21 27.06
C GLU A 223 -12.18 -20.67 25.75
N THR A 224 -12.84 -20.94 24.62
CA THR A 224 -12.50 -20.38 23.31
C THR A 224 -12.61 -18.86 23.34
N TRP A 225 -13.72 -18.29 23.80
CA TRP A 225 -13.90 -16.84 23.86
C TRP A 225 -12.89 -16.15 24.79
N LYS A 226 -12.49 -16.80 25.90
CA LYS A 226 -11.41 -16.28 26.75
C LYS A 226 -10.06 -16.23 26.03
N LYS A 227 -9.75 -17.19 25.16
CA LYS A 227 -8.54 -17.18 24.33
C LYS A 227 -8.61 -16.05 23.31
N GLU A 228 -9.75 -15.88 22.63
CA GLU A 228 -9.95 -14.77 21.68
C GLU A 228 -9.78 -13.40 22.35
N ILE A 229 -10.31 -13.24 23.58
CA ILE A 229 -10.10 -12.02 24.38
C ILE A 229 -8.61 -11.79 24.65
N ALA A 230 -7.87 -12.82 25.05
CA ALA A 230 -6.44 -12.69 25.31
C ALA A 230 -5.66 -12.31 24.04
N GLU A 231 -6.00 -12.90 22.90
CA GLU A 231 -5.41 -12.54 21.60
C GLU A 231 -5.74 -11.08 21.18
N CYS A 232 -6.97 -10.62 21.43
CA CYS A 232 -7.35 -9.23 21.18
C CYS A 232 -6.53 -8.27 22.08
N GLN A 233 -6.35 -8.62 23.35
CA GLN A 233 -5.57 -7.82 24.32
C GLN A 233 -4.07 -7.74 23.92
N GLU A 234 -3.49 -8.84 23.44
CA GLU A 234 -2.11 -8.84 22.92
C GLU A 234 -1.96 -7.92 21.71
N LYS A 235 -2.92 -7.97 20.77
CA LYS A 235 -2.94 -7.07 19.61
C LYS A 235 -3.09 -5.60 20.02
N GLN A 236 -3.94 -5.31 21.02
CA GLN A 236 -4.10 -3.94 21.54
C GLN A 236 -2.79 -3.43 22.17
N GLN A 237 -2.09 -4.29 22.90
CA GLN A 237 -0.79 -3.90 23.47
C GLN A 237 0.21 -3.57 22.35
N ALA A 238 0.33 -4.42 21.32
CA ALA A 238 1.22 -4.18 20.20
C ALA A 238 0.87 -2.87 19.45
N ALA A 239 -0.41 -2.61 19.19
CA ALA A 239 -0.86 -1.36 18.56
C ALA A 239 -0.55 -0.13 19.46
N THR A 240 -0.66 -0.27 20.78
CA THR A 240 -0.33 0.81 21.73
C THR A 240 1.17 1.12 21.73
N GLU A 241 2.01 0.09 21.67
CA GLU A 241 3.46 0.24 21.55
C GLU A 241 3.82 0.93 20.23
N GLN A 242 3.19 0.54 19.12
CA GLN A 242 3.37 1.17 17.81
C GLN A 242 2.94 2.65 17.81
N ILE A 243 1.79 2.99 18.41
CA ILE A 243 1.37 4.39 18.57
C ILE A 243 2.43 5.21 19.31
N THR A 244 3.04 4.65 20.34
CA THR A 244 4.07 5.36 21.12
C THR A 244 5.28 5.68 20.24
N GLU A 245 5.75 4.74 19.43
CA GLU A 245 6.85 4.95 18.49
C GLU A 245 6.51 6.00 17.43
N LEU A 246 5.30 5.94 16.86
CA LEU A 246 4.83 6.92 15.86
C LEU A 246 4.70 8.34 16.45
N VAL A 247 4.23 8.47 17.69
CA VAL A 247 4.13 9.76 18.38
C VAL A 247 5.52 10.34 18.66
N ASP A 248 6.47 9.52 19.09
CA ASP A 248 7.86 9.97 19.32
C ASP A 248 8.51 10.43 18.00
N GLU A 249 8.25 9.74 16.89
CA GLU A 249 8.74 10.16 15.58
C GLU A 249 8.07 11.45 15.11
N GLN A 250 6.75 11.59 15.30
CA GLN A 250 6.01 12.81 14.97
C GLN A 250 6.57 14.01 15.74
N GLU A 251 6.87 13.86 17.02
CA GLU A 251 7.43 14.93 17.84
C GLU A 251 8.80 15.36 17.32
N LYS A 252 9.67 14.42 16.91
CA LYS A 252 10.95 14.76 16.27
C LYS A 252 10.76 15.54 14.97
N GLN A 253 9.80 15.15 14.13
CA GLN A 253 9.50 15.89 12.90
C GLN A 253 9.00 17.30 13.20
N LYS A 254 8.15 17.52 14.23
CA LYS A 254 7.69 18.84 14.66
C LYS A 254 8.86 19.71 15.14
N GLN A 255 9.79 19.18 15.92
CA GLN A 255 10.98 19.90 16.37
C GLN A 255 11.89 20.28 15.20
N LEU A 256 12.03 19.42 14.19
CA LEU A 256 12.77 19.73 12.97
C LEU A 256 12.11 20.87 12.18
N LEU A 257 10.78 20.88 12.09
CA LEU A 257 10.03 21.94 11.42
C LEU A 257 10.25 23.28 12.12
N GLU A 258 10.06 23.33 13.45
CA GLU A 258 10.28 24.53 14.25
C GLU A 258 11.71 25.07 14.13
N SER A 259 12.72 24.20 14.17
CA SER A 259 14.12 24.61 14.03
C SER A 259 14.42 25.18 12.63
N SER A 260 13.82 24.61 11.58
CA SER A 260 13.99 25.09 10.20
C SER A 260 13.32 26.46 9.97
N GLU A 261 12.18 26.72 10.62
CA GLU A 261 11.49 28.00 10.57
C GLU A 261 12.28 29.10 11.29
N LEU A 262 12.94 28.77 12.41
CA LEU A 262 13.82 29.72 13.13
C LEU A 262 15.04 30.11 12.31
N GLU A 263 15.70 29.14 11.66
CA GLU A 263 16.84 29.42 10.77
C GLU A 263 16.48 30.30 9.58
N ASP A 264 15.30 30.14 9.01
CA ASP A 264 14.80 31.00 7.93
C ASP A 264 14.54 32.43 8.42
N PHE A 265 13.93 32.58 9.59
CA PHE A 265 13.69 33.89 10.18
C PHE A 265 15.00 34.66 10.44
N GLU A 266 16.03 33.96 10.95
CA GLU A 266 17.37 34.54 11.19
C GLU A 266 18.10 34.93 9.89
N ARG A 267 17.89 34.22 8.78
CA ARG A 267 18.48 34.56 7.47
C ARG A 267 17.81 35.75 6.78
N GLN A 268 16.55 36.03 7.09
CA GLN A 268 15.77 37.12 6.50
C GLN A 268 15.86 38.43 7.31
N SER A 269 16.32 38.38 8.53
CA SER A 269 16.53 39.53 9.44
C SER A 269 17.98 40.07 9.36
#